data_d43fb0d935aa5273987f947acc428aa7
#
_entry.id   d43fb0d935aa5273987f947acc428aa7
#
_cell.length_a   1.000
_cell.length_b   1.000
_cell.length_c   1.000
_cell.angle_alpha   90.00
_cell.angle_beta   90.00
_cell.angle_gamma   90.00
#
_symmetry.space_group_name_H-M   'P 1'
#
loop_
_entity.id
_entity.type
_entity.pdbx_description
1 polymer ?
#
loop_
_entity_poly.entity_id
_entity_poly.type
_entity_poly.pdbx_seq_one_letter_code
_entity_poly.pdbx_strand_id
1 'polypeptide(L)'
;LVHPLACLPEPALESPTQGSIPDDAACMALWDKYGMLDNIRAHSRMVAHIATELAQRARAAGFPVNVAAVRASAMLHDIAKTYSVLHGGSHAQLGASWVVAETRNHALAQGVLLHVHWPWAVPEQEPERLFSIPFFVIYADKRVKHDQCVPLRQRYEDLLVRYGHTEKARKGIRLSWQQGECIERAFEAHLGYAIHEDSFDSGRLVQRA
;
A
#
# COMPACT_ATOMS: atom_id res chain seq x y z
N LEU A 1 -4.09 -16.22 23.45
CA LEU A 1 -3.74 -17.05 22.31
C LEU A 1 -2.73 -16.28 21.47
N VAL A 2 -1.47 -16.66 21.54
CA VAL A 2 -0.39 -16.18 20.66
C VAL A 2 -0.82 -16.51 19.23
N HIS A 3 -0.85 -15.52 18.36
CA HIS A 3 -1.28 -15.70 16.97
C HIS A 3 -0.33 -16.72 16.33
N PRO A 4 -0.80 -17.83 15.72
CA PRO A 4 0.08 -18.86 15.18
C PRO A 4 1.04 -18.38 14.09
N LEU A 5 0.82 -17.19 13.54
CA LEU A 5 1.72 -16.53 12.58
C LEU A 5 3.03 -16.01 13.19
N ALA A 6 3.14 -15.88 14.53
CA ALA A 6 4.38 -15.46 15.18
C ALA A 6 5.55 -16.45 15.04
N CYS A 7 5.27 -17.65 14.51
CA CYS A 7 6.28 -18.70 14.28
C CYS A 7 6.64 -18.88 12.80
N LEU A 8 6.01 -18.14 11.87
CA LEU A 8 6.37 -18.23 10.46
C LEU A 8 7.59 -17.37 10.16
N PRO A 9 8.55 -17.87 9.38
CA PRO A 9 9.67 -17.04 8.94
C PRO A 9 9.16 -15.86 8.12
N GLU A 10 9.77 -14.71 8.31
CA GLU A 10 9.51 -13.55 7.48
C GLU A 10 9.91 -13.83 6.03
N PRO A 11 9.04 -13.57 5.05
CA PRO A 11 9.39 -13.82 3.66
C PRO A 11 10.51 -12.89 3.20
N ALA A 12 11.36 -13.37 2.32
CA ALA A 12 12.29 -12.53 1.60
C ALA A 12 11.51 -11.46 0.82
N LEU A 13 12.03 -10.23 0.82
CA LEU A 13 11.49 -9.17 -0.01
C LEU A 13 11.95 -9.40 -1.45
N GLU A 14 10.98 -9.49 -2.35
CA GLU A 14 11.23 -9.77 -3.76
C GLU A 14 11.80 -8.54 -4.48
N SER A 15 12.75 -8.78 -5.38
CA SER A 15 13.30 -7.73 -6.24
C SER A 15 12.40 -7.56 -7.48
N PRO A 16 12.08 -6.32 -7.90
CA PRO A 16 11.24 -6.06 -9.08
C PRO A 16 11.97 -6.25 -10.42
N THR A 17 13.08 -6.97 -10.45
CA THR A 17 13.92 -7.17 -11.64
C THR A 17 13.40 -8.25 -12.59
N GLN A 18 12.47 -9.09 -12.11
CA GLN A 18 11.85 -10.15 -12.93
C GLN A 18 10.39 -9.80 -13.23
N GLY A 19 9.94 -10.13 -14.44
CA GLY A 19 8.62 -9.81 -14.94
C GLY A 19 8.49 -8.36 -15.45
N SER A 20 7.28 -7.97 -15.84
CA SER A 20 7.00 -6.62 -16.32
C SER A 20 6.58 -5.68 -15.20
N ILE A 21 6.90 -4.39 -15.36
CA ILE A 21 6.39 -3.31 -14.51
C ILE A 21 5.45 -2.50 -15.40
N PRO A 22 4.11 -2.64 -15.25
CA PRO A 22 3.16 -1.92 -16.08
C PRO A 22 3.23 -0.42 -15.76
N ASP A 23 3.12 0.40 -16.79
CA ASP A 23 2.92 1.83 -16.66
C ASP A 23 1.45 2.15 -16.28
N ASP A 24 1.12 3.41 -16.13
CA ASP A 24 -0.22 3.85 -15.74
C ASP A 24 -1.29 3.38 -16.73
N ALA A 25 -1.01 3.44 -18.04
CA ALA A 25 -1.96 3.03 -19.06
C ALA A 25 -2.23 1.52 -19.00
N ALA A 26 -1.19 0.71 -18.81
CA ALA A 26 -1.32 -0.73 -18.64
C ALA A 26 -2.03 -1.09 -17.32
N CYS A 27 -1.75 -0.37 -16.21
CA CYS A 27 -2.49 -0.55 -14.96
C CYS A 27 -3.98 -0.24 -15.12
N MET A 28 -4.32 0.86 -15.81
CA MET A 28 -5.73 1.21 -16.08
C MET A 28 -6.42 0.20 -16.98
N ALA A 29 -5.74 -0.36 -17.97
CA ALA A 29 -6.27 -1.45 -18.79
C ALA A 29 -6.57 -2.72 -17.95
N LEU A 30 -5.73 -3.00 -16.96
CA LEU A 30 -6.01 -4.08 -15.99
C LEU A 30 -7.22 -3.76 -15.10
N TRP A 31 -7.40 -2.52 -14.67
CA TRP A 31 -8.61 -2.11 -13.95
C TRP A 31 -9.88 -2.34 -14.76
N ASP A 32 -9.85 -2.03 -16.08
CA ASP A 32 -10.96 -2.29 -16.98
C ASP A 32 -11.21 -3.79 -17.14
N LYS A 33 -10.15 -4.56 -17.36
CA LYS A 33 -10.22 -6.02 -17.49
C LYS A 33 -10.87 -6.69 -16.27
N TYR A 34 -10.56 -6.22 -15.06
CA TYR A 34 -11.07 -6.80 -13.82
C TYR A 34 -12.28 -6.06 -13.23
N GLY A 35 -12.89 -5.15 -13.97
CA GLY A 35 -14.13 -4.47 -13.59
C GLY A 35 -14.03 -3.64 -12.31
N MET A 36 -12.89 -2.98 -12.10
CA MET A 36 -12.66 -2.18 -10.89
C MET A 36 -13.57 -0.96 -10.87
N LEU A 37 -14.29 -0.73 -9.76
CA LEU A 37 -15.22 0.38 -9.60
C LEU A 37 -14.49 1.74 -9.54
N ASP A 38 -15.14 2.80 -10.03
CA ASP A 38 -14.53 4.13 -10.15
C ASP A 38 -14.04 4.71 -8.82
N ASN A 39 -14.78 4.51 -7.72
CA ASN A 39 -14.35 4.94 -6.41
C ASN A 39 -13.08 4.21 -5.91
N ILE A 40 -12.89 2.94 -6.29
CA ILE A 40 -11.69 2.18 -5.98
C ILE A 40 -10.53 2.65 -6.87
N ARG A 41 -10.80 2.96 -8.14
CA ARG A 41 -9.80 3.53 -9.06
C ARG A 41 -9.30 4.89 -8.57
N ALA A 42 -10.22 5.76 -8.12
CA ALA A 42 -9.87 7.07 -7.56
C ALA A 42 -8.99 6.93 -6.30
N HIS A 43 -9.36 6.01 -5.39
CA HIS A 43 -8.56 5.65 -4.22
C HIS A 43 -7.15 5.17 -4.63
N SER A 44 -7.07 4.22 -5.57
CA SER A 44 -5.79 3.65 -5.99
C SER A 44 -4.88 4.65 -6.69
N ARG A 45 -5.43 5.64 -7.42
CA ARG A 45 -4.64 6.76 -7.97
C ARG A 45 -4.00 7.60 -6.86
N MET A 46 -4.75 7.92 -5.80
CA MET A 46 -4.23 8.68 -4.68
C MET A 46 -3.17 7.89 -3.90
N VAL A 47 -3.41 6.61 -3.64
CA VAL A 47 -2.41 5.71 -3.03
C VAL A 47 -1.13 5.66 -3.87
N ALA A 48 -1.26 5.52 -5.19
CA ALA A 48 -0.11 5.50 -6.10
C ALA A 48 0.63 6.85 -6.12
N HIS A 49 -0.07 7.97 -6.00
CA HIS A 49 0.56 9.29 -5.88
C HIS A 49 1.43 9.38 -4.63
N ILE A 50 0.86 9.09 -3.46
CA ILE A 50 1.59 9.14 -2.18
C ILE A 50 2.78 8.19 -2.17
N ALA A 51 2.58 6.93 -2.60
CA ALA A 51 3.64 5.93 -2.66
C ALA A 51 4.77 6.35 -3.60
N THR A 52 4.43 6.95 -4.75
CA THR A 52 5.41 7.44 -5.73
C THR A 52 6.25 8.58 -5.17
N GLU A 53 5.61 9.58 -4.54
CA GLU A 53 6.29 10.72 -3.93
C GLU A 53 7.28 10.28 -2.85
N LEU A 54 6.86 9.37 -1.95
CA LEU A 54 7.74 8.80 -0.93
C LEU A 54 8.90 8.01 -1.54
N ALA A 55 8.62 7.20 -2.55
CA ALA A 55 9.64 6.41 -3.24
C ALA A 55 10.68 7.31 -3.95
N GLN A 56 10.23 8.41 -4.56
CA GLN A 56 11.12 9.41 -5.18
C GLN A 56 12.03 10.07 -4.14
N ARG A 57 11.48 10.44 -2.98
CA ARG A 57 12.24 11.04 -1.88
C ARG A 57 13.25 10.05 -1.30
N ALA A 58 12.84 8.80 -1.10
CA ALA A 58 13.77 7.75 -0.65
C ALA A 58 14.91 7.53 -1.65
N ARG A 59 14.59 7.51 -2.96
CA ARG A 59 15.62 7.41 -4.01
C ARG A 59 16.55 8.64 -4.02
N ALA A 60 16.01 9.83 -3.83
CA ALA A 60 16.81 11.06 -3.75
C ALA A 60 17.71 11.08 -2.51
N ALA A 61 17.30 10.43 -1.42
CA ALA A 61 18.10 10.21 -0.22
C ALA A 61 19.17 9.09 -0.37
N GLY A 62 19.26 8.45 -1.55
CA GLY A 62 20.28 7.46 -1.87
C GLY A 62 19.87 5.99 -1.69
N PHE A 63 18.61 5.71 -1.31
CA PHE A 63 18.14 4.34 -1.19
C PHE A 63 17.79 3.71 -2.57
N PRO A 64 18.08 2.42 -2.80
CA PRO A 64 17.90 1.77 -4.09
C PRO A 64 16.43 1.42 -4.38
N VAL A 65 15.58 2.45 -4.52
CA VAL A 65 14.12 2.28 -4.72
C VAL A 65 13.79 2.29 -6.22
N ASN A 66 13.07 1.26 -6.67
CA ASN A 66 12.45 1.23 -7.99
C ASN A 66 11.08 1.93 -7.94
N VAL A 67 11.06 3.23 -8.25
CA VAL A 67 9.87 4.07 -8.17
C VAL A 67 8.75 3.59 -9.10
N ALA A 68 9.08 3.10 -10.29
CA ALA A 68 8.08 2.57 -11.22
C ALA A 68 7.38 1.32 -10.66
N ALA A 69 8.13 0.43 -10.01
CA ALA A 69 7.58 -0.76 -9.38
C ALA A 69 6.69 -0.41 -8.17
N VAL A 70 7.11 0.54 -7.33
CA VAL A 70 6.28 1.06 -6.22
C VAL A 70 4.97 1.62 -6.76
N ARG A 71 5.03 2.47 -7.81
CA ARG A 71 3.85 3.05 -8.44
C ARG A 71 2.90 1.99 -8.99
N ALA A 72 3.41 1.04 -9.77
CA ALA A 72 2.62 -0.02 -10.37
C ALA A 72 1.93 -0.89 -9.29
N SER A 73 2.67 -1.29 -8.24
CA SER A 73 2.10 -2.06 -7.14
C SER A 73 1.00 -1.28 -6.40
N ALA A 74 1.20 0.02 -6.17
CA ALA A 74 0.21 0.89 -5.55
C ALA A 74 -1.03 1.10 -6.43
N MET A 75 -0.88 1.25 -7.75
CA MET A 75 -2.00 1.29 -8.71
C MET A 75 -2.84 0.01 -8.65
N LEU A 76 -2.21 -1.14 -8.44
CA LEU A 76 -2.82 -2.46 -8.52
C LEU A 76 -3.22 -3.05 -7.16
N HIS A 77 -2.92 -2.37 -6.02
CA HIS A 77 -3.09 -2.97 -4.68
C HIS A 77 -4.52 -3.45 -4.39
N ASP A 78 -5.51 -2.74 -4.88
CA ASP A 78 -6.95 -3.01 -4.69
C ASP A 78 -7.63 -3.60 -5.95
N ILE A 79 -6.88 -4.12 -6.93
CA ILE A 79 -7.41 -4.61 -8.22
C ILE A 79 -8.53 -5.65 -8.08
N ALA A 80 -8.49 -6.49 -7.06
CA ALA A 80 -9.51 -7.51 -6.81
C ALA A 80 -10.58 -7.07 -5.81
N LYS A 81 -10.61 -5.81 -5.37
CA LYS A 81 -11.52 -5.34 -4.31
C LYS A 81 -12.99 -5.39 -4.74
N THR A 82 -13.29 -4.98 -5.97
CA THR A 82 -14.65 -5.09 -6.53
C THR A 82 -15.15 -6.53 -6.48
N TYR A 83 -14.33 -7.46 -6.96
CA TYR A 83 -14.66 -8.89 -6.94
C TYR A 83 -14.92 -9.40 -5.52
N SER A 84 -14.03 -9.06 -4.58
CA SER A 84 -14.16 -9.52 -3.19
C SER A 84 -15.38 -8.93 -2.47
N VAL A 85 -15.81 -7.72 -2.80
CA VAL A 85 -17.04 -7.12 -2.27
C VAL A 85 -18.27 -7.89 -2.76
N LEU A 86 -18.27 -8.35 -4.02
CA LEU A 86 -19.40 -9.06 -4.62
C LEU A 86 -19.45 -10.55 -4.24
N HIS A 87 -18.29 -11.20 -4.11
CA HIS A 87 -18.18 -12.66 -4.00
C HIS A 87 -17.50 -13.14 -2.71
N GLY A 88 -17.01 -12.23 -1.88
CA GLY A 88 -16.24 -12.56 -0.68
C GLY A 88 -14.78 -12.89 -0.97
N GLY A 89 -14.06 -13.29 0.07
CA GLY A 89 -12.64 -13.63 0.00
C GLY A 89 -11.70 -12.44 0.26
N SER A 90 -10.40 -12.72 0.22
CA SER A 90 -9.36 -11.73 0.44
C SER A 90 -8.97 -11.05 -0.89
N HIS A 91 -9.28 -9.75 -1.02
CA HIS A 91 -8.88 -8.97 -2.20
C HIS A 91 -7.35 -8.90 -2.36
N ALA A 92 -6.60 -8.90 -1.26
CA ALA A 92 -5.13 -8.86 -1.30
C ALA A 92 -4.54 -10.15 -1.88
N GLN A 93 -5.04 -11.31 -1.45
CA GLN A 93 -4.59 -12.61 -1.96
C GLN A 93 -4.98 -12.81 -3.43
N LEU A 94 -6.22 -12.53 -3.77
CA LEU A 94 -6.72 -12.65 -5.13
C LEU A 94 -6.03 -11.64 -6.07
N GLY A 95 -5.88 -10.40 -5.61
CA GLY A 95 -5.19 -9.35 -6.37
C GLY A 95 -3.73 -9.69 -6.64
N ALA A 96 -3.01 -10.22 -5.65
CA ALA A 96 -1.64 -10.67 -5.82
C ALA A 96 -1.55 -11.80 -6.87
N SER A 97 -2.47 -12.76 -6.85
CA SER A 97 -2.53 -13.83 -7.86
C SER A 97 -2.75 -13.28 -9.26
N TRP A 98 -3.66 -12.31 -9.42
CA TRP A 98 -3.90 -11.66 -10.71
C TRP A 98 -2.67 -10.87 -11.19
N VAL A 99 -2.02 -10.13 -10.29
CA VAL A 99 -0.80 -9.37 -10.62
C VAL A 99 0.32 -10.30 -11.08
N VAL A 100 0.53 -11.46 -10.44
CA VAL A 100 1.50 -12.45 -10.92
C VAL A 100 1.11 -12.97 -12.30
N ALA A 101 -0.17 -13.30 -12.52
CA ALA A 101 -0.64 -13.81 -13.81
C ALA A 101 -0.41 -12.82 -14.95
N GLU A 102 -0.63 -11.53 -14.71
CA GLU A 102 -0.52 -10.47 -15.72
C GLU A 102 0.92 -9.98 -15.94
N THR A 103 1.73 -9.92 -14.89
CA THR A 103 3.03 -9.26 -14.95
C THR A 103 4.21 -10.22 -14.79
N ARG A 104 4.01 -11.39 -14.23
CA ARG A 104 5.05 -12.31 -13.75
C ARG A 104 6.05 -11.64 -12.78
N ASN A 105 5.66 -10.54 -12.17
CA ASN A 105 6.48 -9.77 -11.24
C ASN A 105 6.03 -10.05 -9.79
N HIS A 106 6.79 -10.87 -9.11
CA HIS A 106 6.47 -11.27 -7.74
C HIS A 106 6.64 -10.13 -6.74
N ALA A 107 7.53 -9.18 -6.99
CA ALA A 107 7.71 -8.03 -6.10
C ALA A 107 6.48 -7.10 -6.10
N LEU A 108 5.86 -6.86 -7.27
CA LEU A 108 4.60 -6.12 -7.36
C LEU A 108 3.48 -6.87 -6.61
N ALA A 109 3.38 -8.17 -6.85
CA ALA A 109 2.38 -9.00 -6.19
C ALA A 109 2.57 -9.08 -4.67
N GLN A 110 3.81 -9.06 -4.17
CA GLN A 110 4.11 -9.02 -2.75
C GLN A 110 3.61 -7.72 -2.12
N GLY A 111 3.78 -6.57 -2.77
CA GLY A 111 3.19 -5.31 -2.34
C GLY A 111 1.67 -5.35 -2.29
N VAL A 112 1.02 -5.97 -3.28
CA VAL A 112 -0.43 -6.19 -3.30
C VAL A 112 -0.88 -7.14 -2.20
N LEU A 113 -0.17 -8.25 -1.97
CA LEU A 113 -0.52 -9.24 -0.95
C LEU A 113 -0.48 -8.65 0.46
N LEU A 114 0.53 -7.84 0.75
CA LEU A 114 0.87 -7.37 2.09
C LEU A 114 0.33 -5.97 2.43
N HIS A 115 -0.33 -5.27 1.50
CA HIS A 115 -0.78 -3.88 1.72
C HIS A 115 -1.75 -3.71 2.89
N VAL A 116 -2.54 -4.74 3.21
CA VAL A 116 -3.51 -4.66 4.31
C VAL A 116 -2.81 -4.68 5.66
N HIS A 117 -1.83 -5.55 5.83
CA HIS A 117 -1.13 -5.77 7.08
C HIS A 117 0.20 -6.47 6.85
N TRP A 118 1.25 -5.99 7.52
CA TRP A 118 2.53 -6.67 7.63
C TRP A 118 2.52 -7.54 8.89
N PRO A 119 2.61 -8.88 8.77
CA PRO A 119 2.40 -9.77 9.93
C PRO A 119 3.62 -9.91 10.86
N TRP A 120 4.72 -9.26 10.57
CA TRP A 120 5.96 -9.29 11.35
C TRP A 120 6.30 -7.92 11.94
N ALA A 121 7.45 -7.81 12.62
CA ALA A 121 7.94 -6.53 13.09
C ALA A 121 8.29 -5.61 11.90
N VAL A 122 7.98 -4.32 12.02
CA VAL A 122 8.42 -3.33 11.05
C VAL A 122 9.95 -3.20 11.15
N PRO A 123 10.70 -3.25 10.04
CA PRO A 123 12.16 -3.16 10.05
C PRO A 123 12.63 -1.70 10.20
N GLU A 124 12.31 -1.07 11.34
CA GLU A 124 12.53 0.36 11.59
C GLU A 124 14.01 0.78 11.45
N GLN A 125 14.93 -0.11 11.79
CA GLN A 125 16.37 0.15 11.76
C GLN A 125 17.07 -0.42 10.51
N GLU A 126 16.30 -0.98 9.57
CA GLU A 126 16.80 -1.61 8.35
C GLU A 126 16.25 -0.87 7.12
N PRO A 127 16.79 0.31 6.76
CA PRO A 127 16.20 1.16 5.72
C PRO A 127 16.10 0.47 4.36
N GLU A 128 17.02 -0.43 4.02
CA GLU A 128 16.98 -1.20 2.78
C GLU A 128 15.75 -2.11 2.69
N ARG A 129 15.28 -2.63 3.83
CA ARG A 129 14.04 -3.42 3.92
C ARG A 129 12.82 -2.52 4.07
N LEU A 130 12.94 -1.45 4.86
CA LEU A 130 11.87 -0.48 5.09
C LEU A 130 11.45 0.21 3.78
N PHE A 131 12.40 0.61 2.92
CA PHE A 131 12.13 1.23 1.63
C PHE A 131 11.86 0.21 0.52
N SER A 132 11.09 -0.84 0.83
CA SER A 132 10.61 -1.83 -0.14
C SER A 132 9.15 -1.60 -0.53
N ILE A 133 8.72 -2.20 -1.63
CA ILE A 133 7.37 -2.00 -2.20
C ILE A 133 6.25 -2.18 -1.16
N PRO A 134 6.21 -3.24 -0.33
CA PRO A 134 5.13 -3.42 0.64
C PRO A 134 4.95 -2.23 1.58
N PHE A 135 6.02 -1.68 2.14
CA PHE A 135 5.90 -0.60 3.13
C PHE A 135 5.45 0.72 2.51
N PHE A 136 5.87 1.04 1.28
CA PHE A 136 5.34 2.19 0.56
C PHE A 136 3.83 2.05 0.32
N VAL A 137 3.38 0.86 -0.11
CA VAL A 137 1.95 0.63 -0.41
C VAL A 137 1.12 0.58 0.87
N ILE A 138 1.58 -0.12 1.92
CA ILE A 138 0.90 -0.15 3.24
C ILE A 138 0.69 1.27 3.75
N TYR A 139 1.77 2.04 3.82
CA TYR A 139 1.70 3.39 4.38
C TYR A 139 0.81 4.31 3.54
N ALA A 140 0.99 4.31 2.22
CA ALA A 140 0.20 5.15 1.32
C ALA A 140 -1.30 4.84 1.40
N ASP A 141 -1.69 3.55 1.44
CA ASP A 141 -3.10 3.16 1.60
C ASP A 141 -3.70 3.69 2.92
N LYS A 142 -2.90 3.71 4.00
CA LYS A 142 -3.36 4.24 5.30
C LYS A 142 -3.38 5.77 5.37
N ARG A 143 -2.85 6.46 4.34
CA ARG A 143 -2.93 7.93 4.19
C ARG A 143 -4.09 8.37 3.30
N VAL A 144 -4.91 7.44 2.78
CA VAL A 144 -6.01 7.76 1.86
C VAL A 144 -7.37 7.39 2.47
N LYS A 145 -8.25 8.39 2.58
CA LYS A 145 -9.68 8.24 2.89
C LYS A 145 -10.47 8.57 1.64
N HIS A 146 -11.19 7.58 1.08
CA HIS A 146 -11.79 7.67 -0.25
C HIS A 146 -10.72 7.95 -1.32
N ASP A 147 -10.65 9.16 -1.82
CA ASP A 147 -9.71 9.67 -2.81
C ASP A 147 -8.87 10.86 -2.31
N GLN A 148 -8.89 11.11 -1.00
CA GLN A 148 -8.20 12.23 -0.36
C GLN A 148 -7.05 11.76 0.53
N CYS A 149 -5.92 12.48 0.48
CA CYS A 149 -4.84 12.32 1.44
C CYS A 149 -5.27 12.87 2.80
N VAL A 150 -5.11 12.08 3.85
CA VAL A 150 -5.46 12.46 5.22
C VAL A 150 -4.38 11.99 6.20
N PRO A 151 -4.28 12.58 7.41
CA PRO A 151 -3.45 12.03 8.48
C PRO A 151 -3.87 10.60 8.87
N LEU A 152 -2.91 9.79 9.33
CA LEU A 152 -3.19 8.44 9.81
C LEU A 152 -4.33 8.41 10.81
N ARG A 153 -4.33 9.34 11.78
CA ARG A 153 -5.38 9.45 12.78
C ARG A 153 -6.77 9.54 12.17
N GLN A 154 -6.97 10.46 11.22
CA GLN A 154 -8.27 10.66 10.58
C GLN A 154 -8.70 9.42 9.78
N ARG A 155 -7.75 8.75 9.12
CA ARG A 155 -8.01 7.50 8.40
C ARG A 155 -8.48 6.39 9.34
N TYR A 156 -7.81 6.20 10.45
CA TYR A 156 -8.14 5.11 11.38
C TYR A 156 -9.39 5.38 12.20
N GLU A 157 -9.69 6.63 12.54
CA GLU A 157 -10.98 7.02 13.12
C GLU A 157 -12.15 6.66 12.16
N ASP A 158 -12.01 6.94 10.86
CA ASP A 158 -12.98 6.52 9.84
C ASP A 158 -13.11 4.99 9.75
N LEU A 159 -12.00 4.26 9.76
CA LEU A 159 -12.02 2.79 9.74
C LEU A 159 -12.71 2.20 10.98
N LEU A 160 -12.49 2.77 12.17
CA LEU A 160 -13.16 2.34 13.40
C LEU A 160 -14.67 2.54 13.32
N VAL A 161 -15.14 3.67 12.76
CA VAL A 161 -16.57 3.95 12.55
C VAL A 161 -17.18 2.98 11.55
N ARG A 162 -16.53 2.74 10.41
CA ARG A 162 -17.08 1.93 9.31
C ARG A 162 -17.00 0.42 9.54
N TYR A 163 -15.95 -0.05 10.20
CA TYR A 163 -15.63 -1.48 10.31
C TYR A 163 -15.43 -1.97 11.75
N GLY A 164 -15.42 -1.07 12.74
CA GLY A 164 -15.17 -1.39 14.15
C GLY A 164 -16.38 -2.00 14.88
N HIS A 165 -17.22 -2.78 14.21
CA HIS A 165 -18.47 -3.30 14.78
C HIS A 165 -18.26 -4.44 15.79
N THR A 166 -17.11 -5.12 15.77
CA THR A 166 -16.76 -6.19 16.70
C THR A 166 -15.47 -5.88 17.43
N GLU A 167 -15.26 -6.46 18.62
CA GLU A 167 -14.01 -6.29 19.37
C GLU A 167 -12.80 -6.80 18.58
N LYS A 168 -12.96 -7.92 17.86
CA LYS A 168 -11.92 -8.45 16.98
C LYS A 168 -11.54 -7.46 15.87
N ALA A 169 -12.54 -6.84 15.23
CA ALA A 169 -12.30 -5.84 14.19
C ALA A 169 -11.62 -4.59 14.76
N ARG A 170 -12.10 -4.04 15.89
CA ARG A 170 -11.47 -2.91 16.57
C ARG A 170 -10.02 -3.18 16.95
N LYS A 171 -9.72 -4.37 17.49
CA LYS A 171 -8.36 -4.77 17.82
C LYS A 171 -7.47 -4.82 16.56
N GLY A 172 -7.95 -5.40 15.47
CA GLY A 172 -7.22 -5.44 14.21
C GLY A 172 -6.92 -4.05 13.65
N ILE A 173 -7.92 -3.13 13.68
CA ILE A 173 -7.77 -1.75 13.23
C ILE A 173 -6.73 -1.01 14.08
N ARG A 174 -6.75 -1.16 15.41
CA ARG A 174 -5.77 -0.52 16.32
C ARG A 174 -4.35 -1.04 16.09
N LEU A 175 -4.18 -2.34 15.86
CA LEU A 175 -2.86 -2.91 15.54
C LEU A 175 -2.33 -2.38 14.19
N SER A 176 -3.21 -2.28 13.19
CA SER A 176 -2.86 -1.67 11.90
C SER A 176 -2.51 -0.18 12.04
N TRP A 177 -3.17 0.56 12.95
CA TRP A 177 -2.84 1.95 13.24
C TRP A 177 -1.44 2.08 13.84
N GLN A 178 -1.16 1.31 14.89
CA GLN A 178 0.17 1.29 15.51
C GLN A 178 1.28 0.95 14.51
N GLN A 179 1.00 0.01 13.59
CA GLN A 179 1.93 -0.33 12.51
C GLN A 179 2.12 0.85 11.53
N GLY A 180 1.04 1.53 11.15
CA GLY A 180 1.11 2.72 10.30
C GLY A 180 1.96 3.83 10.91
N GLU A 181 1.76 4.12 12.21
CA GLU A 181 2.57 5.11 12.95
C GLU A 181 4.05 4.69 13.09
N CYS A 182 4.30 3.38 13.24
CA CYS A 182 5.66 2.85 13.28
C CYS A 182 6.38 3.07 11.93
N ILE A 183 5.70 2.76 10.81
CA ILE A 183 6.25 2.98 9.46
C ILE A 183 6.48 4.47 9.22
N GLU A 184 5.53 5.35 9.61
CA GLU A 184 5.65 6.80 9.44
C GLU A 184 6.90 7.33 10.16
N ARG A 185 7.05 7.03 11.45
CA ARG A 185 8.23 7.44 12.22
C ARG A 185 9.54 6.92 11.64
N ALA A 186 9.54 5.68 11.15
CA ALA A 186 10.74 5.10 10.53
C ALA A 186 11.07 5.80 9.20
N PHE A 187 10.08 6.10 8.36
CA PHE A 187 10.28 6.89 7.15
C PHE A 187 10.81 8.30 7.48
N GLU A 188 10.22 8.99 8.44
CA GLU A 188 10.65 10.32 8.89
C GLU A 188 12.11 10.32 9.38
N ALA A 189 12.45 9.32 10.20
CA ALA A 189 13.80 9.20 10.75
C ALA A 189 14.87 9.02 9.67
N HIS A 190 14.60 8.18 8.67
CA HIS A 190 15.56 7.91 7.59
C HIS A 190 15.56 8.97 6.49
N LEU A 191 14.45 9.66 6.26
CA LEU A 191 14.33 10.71 5.25
C LEU A 191 14.71 12.10 5.78
N GLY A 192 14.76 12.27 7.10
CA GLY A 192 15.18 13.51 7.76
C GLY A 192 14.15 14.63 7.71
N TYR A 193 12.87 14.33 7.48
CA TYR A 193 11.78 15.31 7.51
C TYR A 193 10.48 14.70 8.03
N ALA A 194 9.62 15.52 8.63
CA ALA A 194 8.30 15.10 9.08
C ALA A 194 7.31 14.97 7.91
N ILE A 195 6.52 13.89 7.92
CA ILE A 195 5.50 13.65 6.91
C ILE A 195 4.18 14.24 7.41
N HIS A 196 3.82 15.41 6.89
CA HIS A 196 2.56 16.08 7.19
C HIS A 196 1.47 15.74 6.16
N GLU A 197 0.24 16.11 6.46
CA GLU A 197 -0.90 15.99 5.53
C GLU A 197 -0.65 16.74 4.21
N ASP A 198 0.00 17.91 4.27
CA ASP A 198 0.35 18.72 3.10
C ASP A 198 1.58 18.22 2.33
N SER A 199 2.28 17.20 2.83
CA SER A 199 3.50 16.68 2.21
C SER A 199 3.29 16.12 0.80
N PHE A 200 2.05 15.79 0.45
CA PHE A 200 1.68 15.13 -0.81
C PHE A 200 0.82 15.97 -1.74
N ASP A 201 0.65 17.25 -1.50
CA ASP A 201 -0.01 18.25 -2.38
C ASP A 201 -1.20 17.69 -3.21
N SER A 202 -2.16 17.08 -2.52
CA SER A 202 -3.32 16.43 -3.14
C SER A 202 -4.21 17.40 -3.93
N GLY A 203 -4.11 18.70 -3.70
CA GLY A 203 -4.87 19.74 -4.40
C GLY A 203 -4.49 19.92 -5.87
N ARG A 204 -3.29 19.49 -6.30
CA ARG A 204 -2.83 19.62 -7.69
C ARG A 204 -3.26 18.47 -8.61
N LEU A 205 -3.69 17.34 -8.07
CA LEU A 205 -4.11 16.20 -8.90
C LEU A 205 -5.42 16.46 -9.64
N VAL A 206 -6.28 17.34 -9.11
CA VAL A 206 -7.58 17.68 -9.72
C VAL A 206 -7.42 18.63 -10.94
N GLN A 207 -6.26 19.32 -11.07
CA GLN A 207 -6.03 20.31 -12.14
C GLN A 207 -5.29 19.76 -13.38
N ARG A 208 -4.93 18.47 -13.39
CA ARG A 208 -4.20 17.84 -14.51
C ARG A 208 -4.93 16.70 -15.20
N ALA A 209 -6.26 16.68 -15.09
CA ALA A 209 -7.10 15.77 -15.87
C ALA A 209 -7.46 16.39 -17.22
#